data_0be3e73df34eb45ad230037f8cc956b1
#
_entry.id   0be3e73df34eb45ad230037f8cc956b1
#
_cell.length_a   1.000
_cell.length_b   1.000
_cell.length_c   1.000
_cell.angle_alpha   90.00
_cell.angle_beta   90.00
_cell.angle_gamma   90.00
#
_symmetry.space_group_name_H-M   'P 1'
#
loop_
_entity.id
_entity.type
_entity.pdbx_description
1 polymer ?
#
loop_
_entity_poly.entity_id
_entity_poly.type
_entity_poly.pdbx_seq_one_letter_code
_entity_poly.pdbx_strand_id
1 'polypeptide(L)'
;MLPSVIPAAADIAQPSMRFPEPPRERIAIASYPFREYVAGRKDALGGHKLELKDFSAHVADKFNISKIEPWSEHFRSLDQNYLQVIRAGVEKAGGMIVNIAVDGEHSPYAADKAERENSVAFSKQWVDAAVAVGSPSIRTNMPKANDSEPNAQRAADTLSRVVEYAARKNILVNLENDNPVSEDPFFIAQVIEKVNNPWLHALPDFANSLVTGREDHAYQGVQAMFAHAYNICHVKALETNEQGKEFHVDMVKTFGMMRAAHYKGYCSMEFDSPGDPYKGTSELIETTLKYLS
;
A
#
# COMPACT_ATOMS: atom_id res chain seq x y z
N MET A 1 -45.19 20.49 13.24
CA MET A 1 -44.08 19.68 12.68
C MET A 1 -42.84 20.52 12.85
N LEU A 2 -41.91 20.11 13.72
CA LEU A 2 -40.59 20.73 13.86
C LEU A 2 -39.70 20.14 12.77
N PRO A 3 -38.87 20.95 12.07
CA PRO A 3 -37.92 20.43 11.10
C PRO A 3 -36.87 19.60 11.84
N SER A 4 -36.65 18.34 11.41
CA SER A 4 -35.56 17.54 11.88
C SER A 4 -34.24 18.17 11.39
N VAL A 5 -33.47 18.70 12.32
CA VAL A 5 -32.10 19.14 12.07
C VAL A 5 -31.28 17.90 11.89
N ILE A 6 -30.91 17.61 10.63
CA ILE A 6 -29.86 16.61 10.34
C ILE A 6 -28.58 17.21 10.90
N PRO A 7 -27.88 16.56 11.84
CA PRO A 7 -26.59 17.07 12.29
C PRO A 7 -25.66 17.15 11.10
N ALA A 8 -25.02 18.31 10.90
CA ALA A 8 -23.95 18.48 9.92
C ALA A 8 -22.89 17.41 10.19
N ALA A 9 -22.42 16.75 9.12
CA ALA A 9 -21.28 15.84 9.21
C ALA A 9 -20.16 16.60 9.92
N ALA A 10 -19.66 16.04 11.03
CA ALA A 10 -18.52 16.63 11.72
C ALA A 10 -17.40 16.80 10.68
N ASP A 11 -16.81 17.99 10.62
CA ASP A 11 -15.67 18.26 9.72
C ASP A 11 -14.57 17.21 10.01
N ILE A 12 -14.41 16.26 9.09
CA ILE A 12 -13.36 15.27 9.20
C ILE A 12 -12.04 16.01 8.93
N ALA A 13 -11.17 16.06 9.95
CA ALA A 13 -9.87 16.72 9.82
C ALA A 13 -9.10 16.13 8.62
N GLN A 14 -8.49 17.02 7.84
CA GLN A 14 -7.65 16.60 6.71
C GLN A 14 -6.36 15.96 7.22
N PRO A 15 -5.86 14.87 6.59
CA PRO A 15 -4.54 14.35 6.90
C PRO A 15 -3.48 15.42 6.63
N SER A 16 -2.51 15.54 7.53
CA SER A 16 -1.42 16.51 7.40
C SER A 16 -0.09 15.79 7.58
N MET A 17 0.47 15.29 6.48
CA MET A 17 1.82 14.70 6.46
C MET A 17 2.80 15.70 5.83
N ARG A 18 4.00 15.74 6.40
CA ARG A 18 5.14 16.42 5.79
C ARG A 18 6.03 15.38 5.13
N PHE A 19 6.26 15.55 3.84
CA PHE A 19 7.16 14.68 3.09
C PHE A 19 8.54 15.33 2.99
N PRO A 20 9.62 14.54 3.04
CA PRO A 20 10.98 15.08 2.88
C PRO A 20 11.19 15.61 1.45
N GLU A 21 11.95 16.68 1.33
CA GLU A 21 12.31 17.26 0.02
C GLU A 21 13.46 16.48 -0.66
N PRO A 22 14.52 16.03 0.06
CA PRO A 22 15.61 15.32 -0.58
C PRO A 22 15.12 14.01 -1.23
N PRO A 23 15.45 13.75 -2.51
CA PRO A 23 14.95 12.58 -3.25
C PRO A 23 15.15 11.24 -2.53
N ARG A 24 16.36 11.01 -1.98
CA ARG A 24 16.67 9.76 -1.26
C ARG A 24 15.80 9.56 -0.01
N GLU A 25 15.42 10.64 0.65
CA GLU A 25 14.57 10.60 1.83
C GLU A 25 13.10 10.24 1.51
N ARG A 26 12.72 10.31 0.25
CA ARG A 26 11.40 9.90 -0.26
C ARG A 26 11.35 8.42 -0.67
N ILE A 27 12.49 7.70 -0.59
CA ILE A 27 12.54 6.28 -0.93
C ILE A 27 12.25 5.44 0.31
N ALA A 28 11.43 4.41 0.14
CA ALA A 28 11.21 3.34 1.11
C ALA A 28 11.47 1.98 0.45
N ILE A 29 11.73 0.96 1.26
CA ILE A 29 11.96 -0.40 0.79
C ILE A 29 10.79 -1.27 1.23
N ALA A 30 10.06 -1.84 0.27
CA ALA A 30 9.06 -2.86 0.54
C ALA A 30 9.74 -4.15 1.03
N SER A 31 9.12 -4.83 1.98
CA SER A 31 9.66 -6.10 2.45
C SER A 31 9.25 -7.29 1.55
N TYR A 32 8.23 -7.12 0.71
CA TYR A 32 7.75 -8.15 -0.22
C TYR A 32 8.84 -8.72 -1.15
N PRO A 33 9.74 -7.93 -1.78
CA PRO A 33 10.85 -8.45 -2.58
C PRO A 33 11.76 -9.44 -1.84
N PHE A 34 11.81 -9.30 -0.51
CA PHE A 34 12.66 -10.09 0.38
C PHE A 34 11.92 -11.25 1.07
N ARG A 35 10.78 -11.68 0.52
CA ARG A 35 9.91 -12.73 1.12
C ARG A 35 10.61 -14.07 1.35
N GLU A 36 11.65 -14.37 0.58
CA GLU A 36 12.48 -15.56 0.81
C GLU A 36 13.49 -15.38 1.95
N TYR A 37 13.81 -14.13 2.30
CA TYR A 37 14.81 -13.76 3.30
C TYR A 37 14.21 -13.32 4.63
N VAL A 38 13.03 -12.70 4.62
CA VAL A 38 12.33 -12.24 5.82
C VAL A 38 11.39 -13.32 6.33
N ALA A 39 11.41 -13.55 7.64
CA ALA A 39 10.55 -14.54 8.28
C ALA A 39 9.08 -14.10 8.24
N GLY A 40 8.22 -14.98 7.76
CA GLY A 40 6.77 -14.79 7.71
C GLY A 40 6.01 -15.58 8.77
N ARG A 41 4.69 -15.49 8.75
CA ARG A 41 3.77 -16.15 9.70
C ARG A 41 3.95 -17.68 9.75
N LYS A 42 4.31 -18.30 8.61
CA LYS A 42 4.44 -19.76 8.47
C LYS A 42 5.83 -20.28 8.82
N ASP A 43 6.81 -19.41 9.01
CA ASP A 43 8.17 -19.81 9.31
C ASP A 43 8.33 -20.18 10.80
N ALA A 44 9.21 -21.16 11.09
CA ALA A 44 9.51 -21.55 12.45
C ALA A 44 10.22 -20.40 13.22
N LEU A 45 9.95 -20.29 14.51
CA LEU A 45 10.67 -19.38 15.39
C LEU A 45 12.16 -19.78 15.48
N GLY A 46 13.06 -18.79 15.41
CA GLY A 46 14.49 -19.01 15.51
C GLY A 46 15.12 -19.63 14.26
N GLY A 47 14.44 -19.58 13.11
CA GLY A 47 15.00 -19.96 11.81
C GLY A 47 16.11 -19.00 11.34
N HIS A 48 16.71 -19.32 10.18
CA HIS A 48 17.82 -18.53 9.62
C HIS A 48 17.36 -17.26 8.88
N LYS A 49 16.04 -17.00 8.81
CA LYS A 49 15.51 -15.82 8.14
C LYS A 49 15.59 -14.58 9.03
N LEU A 50 15.67 -13.42 8.38
CA LEU A 50 15.66 -12.11 9.01
C LEU A 50 14.31 -11.85 9.69
N GLU A 51 14.30 -11.44 10.95
CA GLU A 51 13.08 -11.04 11.64
C GLU A 51 12.66 -9.62 11.20
N LEU A 52 11.35 -9.38 11.08
CA LEU A 52 10.81 -8.09 10.63
C LEU A 52 11.31 -6.90 11.47
N LYS A 53 11.51 -7.10 12.79
CA LYS A 53 12.06 -6.06 13.70
C LYS A 53 13.46 -5.57 13.31
N ASP A 54 14.22 -6.38 12.57
CA ASP A 54 15.60 -6.09 12.15
C ASP A 54 15.66 -5.62 10.68
N PHE A 55 14.54 -5.66 9.95
CA PHE A 55 14.50 -5.35 8.52
C PHE A 55 14.93 -3.91 8.21
N SER A 56 14.50 -2.92 9.01
CA SER A 56 14.91 -1.51 8.81
C SER A 56 16.43 -1.32 8.94
N ALA A 57 17.06 -1.95 9.94
CA ALA A 57 18.53 -1.92 10.09
C ALA A 57 19.22 -2.63 8.94
N HIS A 58 18.66 -3.76 8.48
CA HIS A 58 19.21 -4.53 7.38
C HIS A 58 19.21 -3.73 6.06
N VAL A 59 18.09 -3.09 5.69
CA VAL A 59 18.03 -2.30 4.44
C VAL A 59 18.81 -1.00 4.55
N ALA A 60 18.98 -0.45 5.77
CA ALA A 60 19.88 0.68 6.00
C ALA A 60 21.34 0.30 5.71
N ASP A 61 21.79 -0.89 6.14
CA ASP A 61 23.13 -1.43 5.83
C ASP A 61 23.32 -1.66 4.31
N LYS A 62 22.29 -2.21 3.62
CA LYS A 62 22.40 -2.57 2.21
C LYS A 62 22.23 -1.40 1.25
N PHE A 63 21.33 -0.47 1.54
CA PHE A 63 20.89 0.56 0.58
C PHE A 63 21.08 1.99 1.09
N ASN A 64 21.52 2.19 2.34
CA ASN A 64 21.53 3.49 3.02
C ASN A 64 20.13 4.14 3.00
N ILE A 65 19.09 3.32 3.26
CA ILE A 65 17.68 3.71 3.38
C ILE A 65 17.10 2.90 4.54
N SER A 66 16.56 3.57 5.57
CA SER A 66 15.98 2.95 6.76
C SER A 66 14.45 2.99 6.79
N LYS A 67 13.82 3.64 5.79
CA LYS A 67 12.36 3.66 5.66
C LYS A 67 11.88 2.37 5.01
N ILE A 68 10.88 1.77 5.61
CA ILE A 68 10.38 0.46 5.17
C ILE A 68 8.87 0.45 4.98
N GLU A 69 8.42 -0.44 4.12
CA GLU A 69 7.03 -0.84 3.97
C GLU A 69 6.91 -2.34 4.25
N PRO A 70 6.53 -2.75 5.46
CA PRO A 70 6.32 -4.16 5.77
C PRO A 70 5.12 -4.75 5.04
N TRP A 71 5.29 -5.97 4.52
CA TRP A 71 4.19 -6.80 4.02
C TRP A 71 3.50 -7.55 5.17
N SER A 72 2.19 -7.66 5.14
CA SER A 72 1.37 -8.27 6.22
C SER A 72 1.79 -9.69 6.56
N GLU A 73 2.24 -10.50 5.59
CA GLU A 73 2.69 -11.86 5.82
C GLU A 73 3.99 -11.97 6.64
N HIS A 74 4.76 -10.89 6.75
CA HIS A 74 5.94 -10.82 7.61
C HIS A 74 5.63 -10.52 9.08
N PHE A 75 4.38 -10.18 9.40
CA PHE A 75 3.93 -10.04 10.79
C PHE A 75 3.51 -11.42 11.31
N ARG A 76 4.31 -11.99 12.22
CA ARG A 76 4.04 -13.32 12.79
C ARG A 76 2.86 -13.30 13.77
N SER A 77 2.57 -12.15 14.35
CA SER A 77 1.47 -11.91 15.28
C SER A 77 1.04 -10.45 15.22
N LEU A 78 -0.20 -10.18 15.59
CA LEU A 78 -0.71 -8.84 15.88
C LEU A 78 -0.80 -8.56 17.39
N ASP A 79 -0.18 -9.40 18.23
CA ASP A 79 -0.11 -9.17 19.67
C ASP A 79 0.66 -7.89 19.98
N GLN A 80 0.16 -7.12 20.94
CA GLN A 80 0.71 -5.81 21.30
C GLN A 80 2.21 -5.87 21.62
N ASN A 81 2.67 -6.90 22.35
CA ASN A 81 4.09 -7.04 22.70
C ASN A 81 4.95 -7.27 21.45
N TYR A 82 4.50 -8.09 20.50
CA TYR A 82 5.22 -8.32 19.26
C TYR A 82 5.30 -7.05 18.40
N LEU A 83 4.19 -6.32 18.27
CA LEU A 83 4.16 -5.06 17.54
C LEU A 83 5.09 -3.99 18.15
N GLN A 84 5.16 -3.92 19.48
CA GLN A 84 6.11 -3.02 20.17
C GLN A 84 7.58 -3.40 19.92
N VAL A 85 7.90 -4.69 19.80
CA VAL A 85 9.25 -5.15 19.46
C VAL A 85 9.62 -4.74 18.03
N ILE A 86 8.69 -4.82 17.06
CA ILE A 86 8.92 -4.32 15.70
C ILE A 86 9.18 -2.82 15.72
N ARG A 87 8.30 -2.05 16.36
CA ARG A 87 8.44 -0.61 16.50
C ARG A 87 9.80 -0.22 17.07
N ALA A 88 10.18 -0.81 18.19
CA ALA A 88 11.46 -0.54 18.84
C ALA A 88 12.67 -0.89 17.95
N GLY A 89 12.58 -1.97 17.15
CA GLY A 89 13.62 -2.34 16.18
C GLY A 89 13.81 -1.28 15.09
N VAL A 90 12.70 -0.80 14.52
CA VAL A 90 12.69 0.25 13.48
C VAL A 90 13.21 1.58 14.05
N GLU A 91 12.73 2.00 15.22
CA GLU A 91 13.18 3.23 15.90
C GLU A 91 14.69 3.16 16.23
N LYS A 92 15.18 2.01 16.71
CA LYS A 92 16.61 1.78 17.00
C LYS A 92 17.49 1.91 15.76
N ALA A 93 16.97 1.53 14.60
CA ALA A 93 17.65 1.69 13.30
C ALA A 93 17.61 3.13 12.78
N GLY A 94 16.99 4.08 13.48
CA GLY A 94 16.70 5.41 12.97
C GLY A 94 15.75 5.41 11.79
N GLY A 95 14.94 4.36 11.65
CA GLY A 95 14.04 4.14 10.54
C GLY A 95 12.62 4.59 10.79
N MET A 96 11.75 4.30 9.81
CA MET A 96 10.33 4.61 9.84
C MET A 96 9.56 3.57 9.02
N ILE A 97 8.41 3.15 9.50
CA ILE A 97 7.41 2.45 8.68
C ILE A 97 6.58 3.52 7.98
N VAL A 98 6.56 3.52 6.65
CA VAL A 98 5.82 4.52 5.84
C VAL A 98 4.43 4.05 5.43
N ASN A 99 4.22 2.75 5.41
CA ASN A 99 2.96 2.07 5.13
C ASN A 99 3.06 0.61 5.57
N ILE A 100 1.93 -0.07 5.75
CA ILE A 100 1.87 -1.53 5.83
C ILE A 100 1.11 -2.03 4.60
N ALA A 101 1.75 -2.86 3.78
CA ALA A 101 1.10 -3.53 2.65
C ALA A 101 0.30 -4.73 3.18
N VAL A 102 -1.01 -4.58 3.30
CA VAL A 102 -1.91 -5.60 3.85
C VAL A 102 -2.63 -6.32 2.73
N ASP A 103 -2.34 -7.61 2.57
CA ASP A 103 -3.13 -8.46 1.68
C ASP A 103 -4.47 -8.78 2.34
N GLY A 104 -5.53 -8.33 1.69
CA GLY A 104 -6.89 -8.52 2.16
C GLY A 104 -7.35 -9.97 1.96
N GLU A 105 -8.05 -10.50 2.96
CA GLU A 105 -8.60 -11.86 2.91
C GLU A 105 -10.10 -11.87 2.52
N HIS A 106 -10.77 -10.71 2.62
CA HIS A 106 -12.22 -10.57 2.49
C HIS A 106 -12.60 -9.47 1.52
N SER A 107 -13.51 -9.78 0.59
CA SER A 107 -13.93 -8.81 -0.44
C SER A 107 -14.88 -7.72 0.10
N PRO A 108 -14.53 -6.43 -0.01
CA PRO A 108 -15.38 -5.33 0.44
C PRO A 108 -16.62 -5.12 -0.43
N TYR A 109 -16.68 -5.73 -1.63
CA TYR A 109 -17.83 -5.60 -2.54
C TYR A 109 -18.63 -6.91 -2.72
N ALA A 110 -18.34 -7.96 -1.95
CA ALA A 110 -19.12 -9.20 -1.99
C ALA A 110 -20.61 -8.95 -1.87
N ALA A 111 -21.44 -9.78 -2.51
CA ALA A 111 -22.90 -9.73 -2.33
C ALA A 111 -23.26 -10.17 -0.91
N ASP A 112 -22.54 -11.16 -0.35
CA ASP A 112 -22.70 -11.60 1.03
C ASP A 112 -22.31 -10.49 2.02
N LYS A 113 -23.26 -10.18 2.90
CA LYS A 113 -23.05 -9.18 3.95
C LYS A 113 -22.01 -9.64 4.98
N ALA A 114 -21.99 -10.92 5.34
CA ALA A 114 -21.05 -11.42 6.34
C ALA A 114 -19.61 -11.29 5.84
N GLU A 115 -19.36 -11.56 4.56
CA GLU A 115 -18.05 -11.35 3.94
C GLU A 115 -17.59 -9.88 4.00
N ARG A 116 -18.50 -8.93 3.74
CA ARG A 116 -18.19 -7.50 3.90
C ARG A 116 -17.94 -7.09 5.35
N GLU A 117 -18.68 -7.68 6.31
CA GLU A 117 -18.41 -7.44 7.75
C GLU A 117 -17.04 -7.97 8.16
N ASN A 118 -16.63 -9.13 7.63
CA ASN A 118 -15.30 -9.70 7.85
C ASN A 118 -14.22 -8.80 7.27
N SER A 119 -14.42 -8.25 6.06
CA SER A 119 -13.52 -7.27 5.44
C SER A 119 -13.31 -6.03 6.34
N VAL A 120 -14.39 -5.49 6.91
CA VAL A 120 -14.30 -4.36 7.84
C VAL A 120 -13.55 -4.74 9.13
N ALA A 121 -13.85 -5.89 9.70
CA ALA A 121 -13.21 -6.36 10.94
C ALA A 121 -11.71 -6.58 10.73
N PHE A 122 -11.34 -7.26 9.65
CA PHE A 122 -9.96 -7.51 9.25
C PHE A 122 -9.16 -6.21 9.05
N SER A 123 -9.70 -5.27 8.25
CA SER A 123 -9.01 -4.00 8.00
C SER A 123 -8.82 -3.17 9.27
N LYS A 124 -9.81 -3.18 10.21
CA LYS A 124 -9.68 -2.49 11.50
C LYS A 124 -8.58 -3.06 12.39
N GLN A 125 -8.35 -4.37 12.36
CA GLN A 125 -7.23 -4.99 13.08
C GLN A 125 -5.89 -4.46 12.58
N TRP A 126 -5.75 -4.28 11.25
CA TRP A 126 -4.54 -3.72 10.66
C TRP A 126 -4.38 -2.22 10.90
N VAL A 127 -5.47 -1.48 11.00
CA VAL A 127 -5.43 -0.08 11.46
C VAL A 127 -4.88 -0.02 12.89
N ASP A 128 -5.31 -0.92 13.78
CA ASP A 128 -4.80 -0.99 15.16
C ASP A 128 -3.33 -1.40 15.20
N ALA A 129 -2.93 -2.35 14.35
CA ALA A 129 -1.53 -2.74 14.20
C ALA A 129 -0.67 -1.57 13.69
N ALA A 130 -1.16 -0.78 12.73
CA ALA A 130 -0.46 0.40 12.22
C ALA A 130 -0.20 1.42 13.32
N VAL A 131 -1.21 1.71 14.17
CA VAL A 131 -1.03 2.57 15.35
C VAL A 131 0.05 2.02 16.28
N ALA A 132 0.03 0.71 16.54
CA ALA A 132 0.96 0.07 17.47
C ALA A 132 2.41 0.12 16.99
N VAL A 133 2.65 -0.09 15.69
CA VAL A 133 4.01 -0.07 15.12
C VAL A 133 4.46 1.33 14.69
N GLY A 134 3.56 2.35 14.75
CA GLY A 134 3.86 3.72 14.34
C GLY A 134 3.83 3.94 12.82
N SER A 135 3.10 3.12 12.08
CA SER A 135 2.85 3.35 10.65
C SER A 135 1.78 4.43 10.45
N PRO A 136 1.95 5.40 9.55
CA PRO A 136 0.93 6.41 9.26
C PRO A 136 -0.19 5.89 8.35
N SER A 137 -0.03 4.74 7.73
CA SER A 137 -1.00 4.21 6.77
C SER A 137 -0.97 2.69 6.67
N ILE A 138 -2.04 2.16 6.10
CA ILE A 138 -2.13 0.81 5.56
C ILE A 138 -2.55 0.86 4.09
N ARG A 139 -2.09 -0.09 3.28
CA ARG A 139 -2.73 -0.45 2.02
C ARG A 139 -3.61 -1.66 2.30
N THR A 140 -4.82 -1.69 1.82
CA THR A 140 -5.69 -2.86 1.88
C THR A 140 -6.11 -3.25 0.47
N ASN A 141 -6.14 -4.56 0.20
CA ASN A 141 -6.63 -5.09 -1.07
C ASN A 141 -8.14 -5.18 -1.09
N MET A 142 -8.68 -5.24 -2.30
CA MET A 142 -10.06 -5.58 -2.57
C MET A 142 -10.13 -6.93 -3.30
N PRO A 143 -9.92 -8.08 -2.59
CA PRO A 143 -9.87 -9.38 -3.23
C PRO A 143 -11.15 -9.67 -4.01
N LYS A 144 -11.01 -10.47 -5.08
CA LYS A 144 -12.15 -10.86 -5.91
C LYS A 144 -13.20 -11.58 -5.06
N ALA A 145 -14.45 -11.11 -5.15
CA ALA A 145 -15.58 -11.80 -4.54
C ALA A 145 -15.93 -13.07 -5.32
N ASN A 146 -16.33 -14.12 -4.59
CA ASN A 146 -16.77 -15.37 -5.20
C ASN A 146 -18.24 -15.33 -5.67
N ASP A 147 -19.01 -14.34 -5.23
CA ASP A 147 -20.46 -14.26 -5.35
C ASP A 147 -20.95 -13.04 -6.15
N SER A 148 -20.04 -12.20 -6.63
CA SER A 148 -20.37 -10.99 -7.37
C SER A 148 -19.20 -10.41 -8.14
N GLU A 149 -19.51 -9.69 -9.21
CA GLU A 149 -18.56 -8.84 -9.91
C GLU A 149 -18.25 -7.57 -9.12
N PRO A 150 -17.12 -6.90 -9.40
CA PRO A 150 -16.75 -5.64 -8.77
C PRO A 150 -17.89 -4.62 -8.76
N ASN A 151 -18.20 -4.09 -7.57
CA ASN A 151 -19.29 -3.14 -7.39
C ASN A 151 -18.83 -1.96 -6.56
N ALA A 152 -18.64 -0.81 -7.20
CA ALA A 152 -18.05 0.36 -6.56
C ALA A 152 -18.92 0.94 -5.42
N GLN A 153 -20.25 0.81 -5.48
CA GLN A 153 -21.11 1.29 -4.40
C GLN A 153 -20.96 0.40 -3.16
N ARG A 154 -21.01 -0.93 -3.33
CA ARG A 154 -20.80 -1.85 -2.21
C ARG A 154 -19.40 -1.73 -1.60
N ALA A 155 -18.37 -1.59 -2.44
CA ALA A 155 -17.02 -1.34 -1.96
C ALA A 155 -16.95 -0.04 -1.15
N ALA A 156 -17.51 1.04 -1.66
CA ALA A 156 -17.53 2.34 -1.00
C ALA A 156 -18.29 2.30 0.34
N ASP A 157 -19.46 1.68 0.39
CA ASP A 157 -20.26 1.54 1.62
C ASP A 157 -19.48 0.76 2.72
N THR A 158 -18.72 -0.27 2.31
CA THR A 158 -17.92 -1.09 3.21
C THR A 158 -16.66 -0.33 3.67
N LEU A 159 -15.93 0.24 2.72
CA LEU A 159 -14.67 0.94 2.99
C LEU A 159 -14.87 2.24 3.76
N SER A 160 -15.99 2.95 3.59
CA SER A 160 -16.32 4.14 4.41
C SER A 160 -16.22 3.84 5.91
N ARG A 161 -16.68 2.67 6.34
CA ARG A 161 -16.63 2.22 7.75
C ARG A 161 -15.20 1.94 8.24
N VAL A 162 -14.32 1.47 7.35
CA VAL A 162 -12.90 1.28 7.64
C VAL A 162 -12.21 2.62 7.73
N VAL A 163 -12.44 3.48 6.75
CA VAL A 163 -11.81 4.81 6.64
C VAL A 163 -12.21 5.73 7.79
N GLU A 164 -13.49 5.74 8.20
CA GLU A 164 -13.93 6.48 9.37
C GLU A 164 -13.25 6.00 10.67
N TYR A 165 -13.04 4.70 10.80
CA TYR A 165 -12.31 4.13 11.93
C TYR A 165 -10.84 4.55 11.90
N ALA A 166 -10.20 4.47 10.75
CA ALA A 166 -8.80 4.82 10.52
C ALA A 166 -8.55 6.32 10.75
N ALA A 167 -9.43 7.18 10.24
CA ALA A 167 -9.38 8.63 10.42
C ALA A 167 -9.35 9.05 11.91
N ARG A 168 -10.18 8.41 12.76
CA ARG A 168 -10.17 8.66 14.20
C ARG A 168 -8.85 8.28 14.89
N LYS A 169 -8.02 7.47 14.24
CA LYS A 169 -6.71 7.02 14.72
C LYS A 169 -5.55 7.69 13.97
N ASN A 170 -5.84 8.64 13.08
CA ASN A 170 -4.87 9.31 12.21
C ASN A 170 -4.12 8.32 11.30
N ILE A 171 -4.78 7.28 10.81
CA ILE A 171 -4.23 6.32 9.87
C ILE A 171 -4.89 6.51 8.50
N LEU A 172 -4.08 6.66 7.46
CA LEU A 172 -4.52 6.66 6.07
C LEU A 172 -4.82 5.23 5.61
N VAL A 173 -5.79 5.10 4.72
CA VAL A 173 -6.09 3.85 4.02
C VAL A 173 -5.78 4.06 2.54
N ASN A 174 -5.01 3.15 1.96
CA ASN A 174 -4.65 3.19 0.55
C ASN A 174 -5.23 1.97 -0.17
N LEU A 175 -5.63 2.16 -1.43
CA LEU A 175 -6.05 1.12 -2.36
C LEU A 175 -5.03 1.04 -3.49
N GLU A 176 -4.55 -0.16 -3.78
CA GLU A 176 -3.57 -0.43 -4.82
C GLU A 176 -4.21 -1.11 -6.03
N ASN A 177 -3.69 -0.85 -7.22
CA ASN A 177 -4.01 -1.60 -8.43
C ASN A 177 -3.21 -2.90 -8.49
N ASP A 178 -3.50 -3.83 -7.57
CA ASP A 178 -2.80 -5.11 -7.46
C ASP A 178 -3.45 -6.16 -8.39
N ASN A 179 -4.68 -6.55 -8.16
CA ASN A 179 -5.36 -7.52 -9.01
C ASN A 179 -6.04 -6.85 -10.22
N PRO A 180 -5.74 -7.26 -11.46
CA PRO A 180 -6.23 -6.58 -12.68
C PRO A 180 -7.75 -6.66 -12.88
N VAL A 181 -8.48 -7.49 -12.14
CA VAL A 181 -9.93 -7.63 -12.23
C VAL A 181 -10.65 -6.91 -11.10
N SER A 182 -10.27 -7.21 -9.85
CA SER A 182 -10.92 -6.65 -8.64
C SER A 182 -10.38 -5.29 -8.24
N GLU A 183 -9.24 -4.91 -8.78
CA GLU A 183 -8.49 -3.70 -8.47
C GLU A 183 -8.03 -2.97 -9.74
N ASP A 184 -8.88 -3.00 -10.79
CA ASP A 184 -8.67 -2.15 -11.96
C ASP A 184 -8.53 -0.68 -11.51
N PRO A 185 -7.52 0.06 -11.99
CA PRO A 185 -7.20 1.39 -11.48
C PRO A 185 -8.35 2.41 -11.63
N PHE A 186 -9.21 2.28 -12.64
CA PHE A 186 -10.39 3.15 -12.77
C PHE A 186 -11.49 2.76 -11.78
N PHE A 187 -11.62 1.45 -11.47
CA PHE A 187 -12.51 1.00 -10.42
C PHE A 187 -12.09 1.53 -9.06
N ILE A 188 -10.78 1.51 -8.76
CA ILE A 188 -10.21 2.10 -7.53
C ILE A 188 -10.53 3.60 -7.45
N ALA A 189 -10.24 4.36 -8.50
CA ALA A 189 -10.54 5.79 -8.53
C ALA A 189 -12.04 6.05 -8.27
N GLN A 190 -12.93 5.28 -8.91
CA GLN A 190 -14.37 5.38 -8.70
C GLN A 190 -14.79 5.07 -7.26
N VAL A 191 -14.17 4.07 -6.62
CA VAL A 191 -14.43 3.75 -5.20
C VAL A 191 -14.00 4.88 -4.30
N ILE A 192 -12.82 5.45 -4.51
CA ILE A 192 -12.29 6.58 -3.72
C ILE A 192 -13.22 7.80 -3.86
N GLU A 193 -13.65 8.13 -5.07
CA GLU A 193 -14.58 9.23 -5.34
C GLU A 193 -15.93 9.03 -4.62
N LYS A 194 -16.43 7.79 -4.60
CA LYS A 194 -17.69 7.46 -3.92
C LYS A 194 -17.59 7.53 -2.41
N VAL A 195 -16.48 7.08 -1.82
CA VAL A 195 -16.21 7.19 -0.38
C VAL A 195 -16.06 8.66 0.01
N ASN A 196 -15.44 9.46 -0.84
CA ASN A 196 -15.26 10.91 -0.66
C ASN A 196 -14.81 11.29 0.76
N ASN A 197 -13.77 10.59 1.23
CA ASN A 197 -13.20 10.82 2.56
C ASN A 197 -11.69 11.10 2.42
N PRO A 198 -11.15 12.18 3.02
CA PRO A 198 -9.76 12.59 2.86
C PRO A 198 -8.73 11.62 3.48
N TRP A 199 -9.18 10.55 4.11
CA TRP A 199 -8.32 9.49 4.67
C TRP A 199 -8.25 8.24 3.80
N LEU A 200 -8.92 8.25 2.62
CA LEU A 200 -8.82 7.19 1.61
C LEU A 200 -8.09 7.70 0.37
N HIS A 201 -7.02 7.02 0.00
CA HIS A 201 -6.19 7.40 -1.14
C HIS A 201 -5.87 6.20 -2.04
N ALA A 202 -5.34 6.50 -3.21
CA ALA A 202 -4.76 5.50 -4.09
C ALA A 202 -3.28 5.27 -3.74
N LEU A 203 -2.83 4.03 -3.88
CA LEU A 203 -1.44 3.63 -3.96
C LEU A 203 -1.19 3.16 -5.40
N PRO A 204 -0.74 4.05 -6.31
CA PRO A 204 -0.42 3.62 -7.67
C PRO A 204 0.79 2.68 -7.68
N ASP A 205 0.60 1.45 -8.18
CA ASP A 205 1.68 0.58 -8.59
C ASP A 205 1.97 0.78 -10.09
N PHE A 206 3.24 0.85 -10.44
CA PHE A 206 3.69 1.19 -11.80
C PHE A 206 3.48 0.06 -12.81
N ALA A 207 3.44 -1.21 -12.36
CA ALA A 207 3.53 -2.36 -13.24
C ALA A 207 2.31 -3.27 -13.25
N ASN A 208 1.65 -3.48 -12.09
CA ASN A 208 0.64 -4.53 -11.90
C ASN A 208 -0.44 -4.56 -13.01
N SER A 209 -0.93 -3.39 -13.42
CA SER A 209 -1.97 -3.32 -14.45
C SER A 209 -1.49 -3.68 -15.87
N LEU A 210 -0.17 -3.68 -16.12
CA LEU A 210 0.41 -3.98 -17.44
C LEU A 210 0.22 -5.44 -17.85
N VAL A 211 0.09 -6.38 -16.87
CA VAL A 211 -0.09 -7.82 -17.16
C VAL A 211 -1.34 -8.14 -17.97
N THR A 212 -2.30 -7.22 -18.03
CA THR A 212 -3.49 -7.36 -18.86
C THR A 212 -3.19 -7.27 -20.37
N GLY A 213 -2.00 -6.77 -20.73
CA GLY A 213 -1.63 -6.46 -22.12
C GLY A 213 -2.35 -5.24 -22.72
N ARG A 214 -3.16 -4.54 -21.94
CA ARG A 214 -3.87 -3.30 -22.33
C ARG A 214 -3.04 -2.09 -21.88
N GLU A 215 -1.89 -1.87 -22.52
CA GLU A 215 -0.89 -0.89 -22.09
C GLU A 215 -1.46 0.52 -21.90
N ASP A 216 -2.22 1.03 -22.89
CA ASP A 216 -2.83 2.36 -22.81
C ASP A 216 -3.81 2.47 -21.63
N HIS A 217 -4.63 1.44 -21.39
CA HIS A 217 -5.53 1.38 -20.25
C HIS A 217 -4.76 1.39 -18.92
N ALA A 218 -3.69 0.60 -18.82
CA ALA A 218 -2.86 0.54 -17.63
C ALA A 218 -2.26 1.92 -17.30
N TYR A 219 -1.63 2.60 -18.24
CA TYR A 219 -1.04 3.91 -17.99
C TYR A 219 -2.08 5.01 -17.72
N GLN A 220 -3.19 5.03 -18.45
CA GLN A 220 -4.29 5.97 -18.16
C GLN A 220 -4.87 5.73 -16.76
N GLY A 221 -4.98 4.47 -16.35
CA GLY A 221 -5.42 4.08 -15.03
C GLY A 221 -4.45 4.53 -13.93
N VAL A 222 -3.15 4.27 -14.08
CA VAL A 222 -2.12 4.76 -13.16
C VAL A 222 -2.14 6.29 -13.04
N GLN A 223 -2.34 6.98 -14.17
CA GLN A 223 -2.50 8.44 -14.15
C GLN A 223 -3.75 8.88 -13.37
N ALA A 224 -4.88 8.19 -13.54
CA ALA A 224 -6.09 8.47 -12.77
C ALA A 224 -5.87 8.22 -11.26
N MET A 225 -5.16 7.16 -10.90
CA MET A 225 -4.81 6.88 -9.51
C MET A 225 -3.90 7.97 -8.91
N PHE A 226 -2.93 8.51 -9.66
CA PHE A 226 -2.10 9.61 -9.16
C PHE A 226 -2.88 10.87 -8.81
N ALA A 227 -4.05 11.10 -9.40
CA ALA A 227 -4.94 12.20 -8.99
C ALA A 227 -5.50 12.02 -7.56
N HIS A 228 -5.50 10.78 -7.05
CA HIS A 228 -5.97 10.40 -5.71
C HIS A 228 -4.86 9.90 -4.79
N ALA A 229 -3.59 9.88 -5.24
CA ALA A 229 -2.46 9.43 -4.46
C ALA A 229 -1.99 10.50 -3.46
N TYR A 230 -1.56 10.06 -2.26
CA TYR A 230 -1.11 11.00 -1.24
C TYR A 230 0.24 10.65 -0.63
N ASN A 231 0.38 9.51 0.04
CA ASN A 231 1.56 9.24 0.87
C ASN A 231 2.53 8.20 0.31
N ILE A 232 2.09 7.28 -0.55
CA ILE A 232 2.94 6.19 -1.05
C ILE A 232 2.53 5.75 -2.46
N CYS A 233 3.50 5.34 -3.26
CA CYS A 233 3.33 4.59 -4.51
C CYS A 233 4.35 3.45 -4.58
N HIS A 234 4.05 2.39 -5.32
CA HIS A 234 4.99 1.30 -5.59
C HIS A 234 5.75 1.55 -6.89
N VAL A 235 7.06 1.44 -6.82
CA VAL A 235 7.95 1.52 -7.98
C VAL A 235 8.42 0.12 -8.34
N LYS A 236 7.95 -0.37 -9.48
CA LYS A 236 8.39 -1.59 -10.15
C LYS A 236 8.95 -1.26 -11.52
N ALA A 237 9.92 -2.01 -12.01
CA ALA A 237 10.46 -1.86 -13.37
C ALA A 237 9.77 -2.78 -14.38
N LEU A 238 9.25 -3.89 -13.91
CA LEU A 238 8.52 -4.87 -14.72
C LEU A 238 7.57 -5.68 -13.84
N GLU A 239 6.63 -6.36 -14.48
CA GLU A 239 5.77 -7.38 -13.90
C GLU A 239 5.71 -8.58 -14.83
N THR A 240 5.51 -9.77 -14.26
CA THR A 240 5.47 -11.03 -15.01
C THR A 240 4.10 -11.69 -14.82
N ASN A 241 3.40 -11.98 -15.91
CA ASN A 241 2.13 -12.68 -15.82
C ASN A 241 2.29 -14.18 -15.53
N GLU A 242 1.18 -14.88 -15.27
CA GLU A 242 1.15 -16.33 -14.99
C GLU A 242 1.79 -17.20 -16.08
N GLN A 243 1.85 -16.72 -17.32
CA GLN A 243 2.47 -17.39 -18.46
C GLN A 243 3.97 -17.10 -18.59
N GLY A 244 4.55 -16.34 -17.65
CA GLY A 244 5.96 -15.97 -17.67
C GLY A 244 6.33 -14.86 -18.67
N LYS A 245 5.33 -14.14 -19.20
CA LYS A 245 5.58 -12.99 -20.08
C LYS A 245 5.87 -11.76 -19.23
N GLU A 246 6.98 -11.10 -19.51
CA GLU A 246 7.39 -9.85 -18.90
C GLU A 246 6.75 -8.62 -19.55
N PHE A 247 6.37 -7.65 -18.72
CA PHE A 247 5.83 -6.36 -19.09
C PHE A 247 6.66 -5.27 -18.43
N HIS A 248 7.44 -4.55 -19.22
CA HIS A 248 8.34 -3.52 -18.73
C HIS A 248 7.66 -2.17 -18.59
N VAL A 249 7.94 -1.47 -17.51
CA VAL A 249 7.40 -0.13 -17.23
C VAL A 249 8.18 0.92 -18.04
N ASP A 250 7.47 1.79 -18.74
CA ASP A 250 8.03 3.05 -19.22
C ASP A 250 8.20 4.03 -18.05
N MET A 251 9.39 4.01 -17.45
CA MET A 251 9.73 4.84 -16.30
C MET A 251 9.64 6.35 -16.61
N VAL A 252 9.97 6.76 -17.83
CA VAL A 252 9.87 8.18 -18.23
C VAL A 252 8.41 8.64 -18.18
N LYS A 253 7.53 7.83 -18.78
CA LYS A 253 6.10 8.09 -18.83
C LYS A 253 5.48 8.10 -17.41
N THR A 254 5.77 7.08 -16.60
CA THR A 254 5.15 6.92 -15.28
C THR A 254 5.62 7.99 -14.28
N PHE A 255 6.92 8.28 -14.22
CA PHE A 255 7.42 9.41 -13.42
C PHE A 255 6.95 10.76 -13.97
N GLY A 256 6.69 10.88 -15.29
CA GLY A 256 6.04 12.04 -15.89
C GLY A 256 4.63 12.27 -15.33
N MET A 257 3.83 11.20 -15.22
CA MET A 257 2.49 11.24 -14.60
C MET A 257 2.55 11.65 -13.13
N MET A 258 3.47 11.04 -12.37
CA MET A 258 3.71 11.37 -10.96
C MET A 258 4.03 12.87 -10.77
N ARG A 259 4.90 13.44 -11.62
CA ARG A 259 5.23 14.88 -11.58
C ARG A 259 4.03 15.75 -11.96
N ALA A 260 3.28 15.37 -13.00
CA ALA A 260 2.09 16.11 -13.44
C ALA A 260 1.01 16.16 -12.34
N ALA A 261 0.91 15.12 -11.52
CA ALA A 261 0.03 15.06 -10.36
C ALA A 261 0.60 15.81 -9.11
N HIS A 262 1.77 16.42 -9.21
CA HIS A 262 2.46 17.07 -8.09
C HIS A 262 2.66 16.17 -6.86
N TYR A 263 2.81 14.87 -7.08
CA TYR A 263 2.94 13.87 -6.03
C TYR A 263 4.23 14.09 -5.21
N LYS A 264 4.10 14.10 -3.87
CA LYS A 264 5.19 14.35 -2.93
C LYS A 264 5.47 13.17 -1.98
N GLY A 265 4.62 12.16 -1.99
CA GLY A 265 4.72 11.00 -1.10
C GLY A 265 5.96 10.15 -1.31
N TYR A 266 6.03 9.04 -0.57
CA TYR A 266 7.10 8.07 -0.66
C TYR A 266 6.99 7.23 -1.94
N CYS A 267 8.15 6.82 -2.46
CA CYS A 267 8.29 5.83 -3.50
C CYS A 267 8.83 4.55 -2.85
N SER A 268 8.02 3.52 -2.72
CA SER A 268 8.41 2.23 -2.17
C SER A 268 8.96 1.34 -3.26
N MET A 269 10.20 0.84 -3.09
CA MET A 269 10.85 -0.03 -4.05
C MET A 269 10.30 -1.44 -3.89
N GLU A 270 9.59 -1.91 -4.90
CA GLU A 270 8.98 -3.23 -4.92
C GLU A 270 9.48 -4.04 -6.12
N PHE A 271 10.71 -4.54 -6.03
CA PHE A 271 11.27 -5.44 -7.03
C PHE A 271 10.52 -6.77 -6.99
N ASP A 272 9.75 -7.09 -8.02
CA ASP A 272 9.03 -8.36 -8.14
C ASP A 272 9.31 -9.02 -9.48
N SER A 273 10.52 -9.54 -9.61
CA SER A 273 11.01 -10.18 -10.82
C SER A 273 11.92 -11.33 -10.45
N PRO A 274 12.13 -12.31 -11.34
CA PRO A 274 13.14 -13.34 -11.14
C PRO A 274 14.53 -12.71 -10.95
N GLY A 275 15.29 -13.20 -9.98
CA GLY A 275 16.68 -12.78 -9.76
C GLY A 275 16.97 -12.36 -8.31
N ASP A 276 18.07 -11.63 -8.14
CA ASP A 276 18.53 -11.18 -6.83
C ASP A 276 17.78 -9.89 -6.41
N PRO A 277 16.94 -9.93 -5.35
CA PRO A 277 16.19 -8.79 -4.90
C PRO A 277 17.08 -7.63 -4.42
N TYR A 278 18.28 -7.90 -3.93
CA TYR A 278 19.21 -6.84 -3.52
C TYR A 278 19.71 -6.04 -4.73
N LYS A 279 20.07 -6.73 -5.79
CA LYS A 279 20.50 -6.09 -7.04
C LYS A 279 19.33 -5.33 -7.68
N GLY A 280 18.18 -5.97 -7.83
CA GLY A 280 17.01 -5.35 -8.43
C GLY A 280 16.52 -4.13 -7.65
N THR A 281 16.48 -4.21 -6.33
CA THR A 281 16.14 -3.05 -5.48
C THR A 281 17.14 -1.91 -5.62
N SER A 282 18.46 -2.21 -5.72
CA SER A 282 19.48 -1.17 -5.95
C SER A 282 19.27 -0.45 -7.29
N GLU A 283 18.97 -1.20 -8.35
CA GLU A 283 18.70 -0.65 -9.68
C GLU A 283 17.43 0.22 -9.70
N LEU A 284 16.37 -0.18 -8.97
CA LEU A 284 15.16 0.63 -8.78
C LEU A 284 15.46 1.93 -8.04
N ILE A 285 16.26 1.88 -6.97
CA ILE A 285 16.67 3.07 -6.21
C ILE A 285 17.41 4.05 -7.12
N GLU A 286 18.43 3.58 -7.86
CA GLU A 286 19.19 4.41 -8.77
C GLU A 286 18.32 5.06 -9.85
N THR A 287 17.41 4.29 -10.42
CA THR A 287 16.47 4.77 -11.43
C THR A 287 15.53 5.81 -10.82
N THR A 288 14.94 5.54 -9.67
CA THR A 288 14.03 6.46 -8.99
C THR A 288 14.69 7.78 -8.67
N LEU A 289 15.93 7.76 -8.17
CA LEU A 289 16.69 8.97 -7.85
C LEU A 289 16.90 9.88 -9.07
N LYS A 290 17.12 9.32 -10.28
CA LYS A 290 17.24 10.10 -11.52
C LYS A 290 15.97 10.89 -11.86
N TYR A 291 14.80 10.38 -11.48
CA TYR A 291 13.52 11.02 -11.80
C TYR A 291 12.96 11.90 -10.68
N LEU A 292 13.43 11.71 -9.45
CA LEU A 292 13.06 12.56 -8.30
C LEU A 292 13.97 13.80 -8.15
N SER A 293 15.12 13.82 -8.85
CA SER A 293 16.11 14.89 -8.82
C SER A 293 15.61 16.17 -9.50
#